data_8f27bef753b4c197496096d88d40a355
#
_entry.id   8f27bef753b4c197496096d88d40a355
#
_cell.length_a   1.000
_cell.length_b   1.000
_cell.length_c   1.000
_cell.angle_alpha   90.00
_cell.angle_beta   90.00
_cell.angle_gamma   90.00
#
_symmetry.space_group_name_H-M   'P 1'
#
loop_
_entity.id
_entity.type
_entity.pdbx_description
1 polymer ?
#
loop_
_entity_poly.entity_id
_entity_poly.type
_entity_poly.pdbx_seq_one_letter_code
_entity_poly.pdbx_strand_id
1 'polypeptide(L)'
;MSDENPPTSIESLPAEAEAQAQAVSKRPGYSLPLVVVIAVLFFGVGILTGYLIWGQPLAQTNLALNDALSRAEAAEAVLQEIGMDVPGQPRPTRDPNEPVEVVRYPVTEDNNPAKGPADAPITIIEFSDFECPFCTRWHVEVWPKLQEAYGDKIRLVYRDFPLYSIHPNAGPAAEAANCANEQGRFWEYHDLLFAAEQGLSRESYEAYARQVNLDMSQFNSCLDEKRYESEVTADFEYARQLGIQSTPTFFINGVALIGAQPFEVFQEVIELELAGKLTK
;
A
#
# COMPACT_ATOMS: atom_id res chain seq x y z
N MET A 1 -7.16 64.05 39.59
CA MET A 1 -6.05 64.18 40.55
C MET A 1 -5.10 62.99 40.27
N SER A 2 -3.98 63.18 39.75
CA SER A 2 -2.95 64.15 39.43
C SER A 2 -2.36 63.78 38.06
N ASP A 3 -2.32 64.66 37.18
CA ASP A 3 -1.26 65.36 36.49
C ASP A 3 0.16 64.86 36.78
N GLU A 4 0.88 64.50 35.70
CA GLU A 4 2.26 64.93 35.49
C GLU A 4 2.68 64.81 34.04
N ASN A 5 3.19 65.91 33.52
CA ASN A 5 3.64 66.19 32.15
C ASN A 5 5.05 65.61 31.87
N PRO A 6 5.45 65.44 30.60
CA PRO A 6 6.76 64.92 30.25
C PRO A 6 7.88 65.95 30.21
N PRO A 7 9.10 65.63 30.43
CA PRO A 7 10.24 66.50 30.14
C PRO A 7 10.76 66.33 28.71
N THR A 8 10.77 67.42 28.00
CA THR A 8 11.56 67.73 26.81
C THR A 8 13.04 67.78 27.17
N SER A 9 13.86 66.96 26.47
CA SER A 9 15.29 67.26 26.29
C SER A 9 15.73 66.77 24.93
N ILE A 10 16.03 67.73 24.06
CA ILE A 10 16.71 67.56 22.79
C ILE A 10 18.19 67.41 23.11
N GLU A 11 18.74 66.21 23.07
CA GLU A 11 20.15 65.94 23.20
C GLU A 11 20.81 66.04 21.84
N SER A 12 21.75 66.99 21.72
CA SER A 12 22.51 67.30 20.51
C SER A 12 23.39 66.09 20.12
N LEU A 13 23.31 65.65 18.87
CA LEU A 13 24.19 64.64 18.29
C LEU A 13 25.67 65.08 18.29
N PRO A 14 26.63 64.19 18.61
CA PRO A 14 28.01 64.53 18.65
C PRO A 14 28.59 64.83 17.26
N ALA A 15 29.53 65.78 17.22
CA ALA A 15 30.19 66.31 16.01
C ALA A 15 30.94 65.29 15.13
N GLU A 16 31.05 64.04 15.55
CA GLU A 16 31.66 62.95 14.75
C GLU A 16 30.75 62.42 13.64
N ALA A 17 29.46 62.66 13.69
CA ALA A 17 28.53 62.20 12.64
C ALA A 17 28.62 63.07 11.36
N GLU A 18 29.04 64.31 11.44
CA GLU A 18 29.19 65.18 10.26
C GLU A 18 30.47 64.92 9.48
N ALA A 19 31.55 64.40 10.12
CA ALA A 19 32.79 64.05 9.44
C ALA A 19 32.67 62.76 8.61
N GLN A 20 31.79 61.86 8.94
CA GLN A 20 31.54 60.61 8.15
C GLN A 20 30.66 60.85 6.92
N ALA A 21 29.84 61.89 6.88
CA ALA A 21 28.98 62.18 5.73
C ALA A 21 29.75 62.78 4.53
N GLN A 22 30.94 63.37 4.76
CA GLN A 22 31.74 63.95 3.68
C GLN A 22 32.74 62.98 3.02
N ALA A 23 32.96 61.79 3.54
CA ALA A 23 33.86 60.77 3.00
C ALA A 23 33.24 59.87 1.92
N VAL A 24 31.92 59.93 1.67
CA VAL A 24 31.20 59.01 0.73
C VAL A 24 31.09 59.59 -0.69
N SER A 25 31.78 60.68 -1.04
CA SER A 25 31.61 61.40 -2.32
C SER A 25 32.68 61.13 -3.38
N LYS A 26 33.36 59.97 -3.40
CA LYS A 26 34.18 59.55 -4.54
C LYS A 26 33.98 58.08 -4.83
N ARG A 27 32.82 57.68 -5.38
CA ARG A 27 32.67 56.39 -6.04
C ARG A 27 33.32 56.54 -7.44
N PRO A 28 34.18 55.56 -7.87
CA PRO A 28 34.64 55.57 -9.24
C PRO A 28 33.42 55.36 -10.16
N GLY A 29 33.19 56.32 -11.05
CA GLY A 29 32.12 56.26 -12.05
C GLY A 29 32.43 55.14 -13.03
N TYR A 30 31.77 54.03 -12.90
CA TYR A 30 31.78 53.03 -13.96
C TYR A 30 31.06 53.59 -15.18
N SER A 31 31.68 53.48 -16.34
CA SER A 31 31.06 53.91 -17.61
C SER A 31 29.75 53.15 -17.84
N LEU A 32 28.70 53.85 -18.27
CA LEU A 32 27.39 53.26 -18.53
C LEU A 32 27.44 51.93 -19.30
N PRO A 33 28.30 51.76 -20.31
CA PRO A 33 28.43 50.47 -21.05
C PRO A 33 28.99 49.34 -20.15
N LEU A 34 29.86 49.63 -19.19
CA LEU A 34 30.42 48.61 -18.28
C LEU A 34 29.33 48.08 -17.30
N VAL A 35 28.48 48.97 -16.79
CA VAL A 35 27.37 48.59 -15.90
C VAL A 35 26.36 47.72 -16.65
N VAL A 36 26.04 48.03 -17.88
CA VAL A 36 25.13 47.25 -18.72
C VAL A 36 25.72 45.86 -19.03
N VAL A 37 27.01 45.77 -19.36
CA VAL A 37 27.66 44.47 -19.58
C VAL A 37 27.65 43.58 -18.34
N ILE A 38 27.96 44.16 -17.19
CA ILE A 38 27.89 43.43 -15.89
C ILE A 38 26.48 42.96 -15.60
N ALA A 39 25.46 43.82 -15.79
CA ALA A 39 24.06 43.46 -15.59
C ALA A 39 23.59 42.31 -16.48
N VAL A 40 24.00 42.34 -17.79
CA VAL A 40 23.66 41.26 -18.74
C VAL A 40 24.35 39.95 -18.37
N LEU A 41 25.61 39.98 -17.92
CA LEU A 41 26.33 38.80 -17.47
C LEU A 41 25.67 38.19 -16.22
N PHE A 42 25.32 39.00 -15.22
CA PHE A 42 24.60 38.49 -14.03
C PHE A 42 23.22 37.97 -14.35
N PHE A 43 22.48 38.59 -15.29
CA PHE A 43 21.18 38.09 -15.72
C PHE A 43 21.33 36.78 -16.50
N GLY A 44 22.31 36.65 -17.39
CA GLY A 44 22.62 35.39 -18.10
C GLY A 44 23.03 34.26 -17.18
N VAL A 45 23.90 34.54 -16.16
CA VAL A 45 24.28 33.57 -15.14
C VAL A 45 23.08 33.19 -14.30
N GLY A 46 22.22 34.14 -13.92
CA GLY A 46 20.97 33.88 -13.15
C GLY A 46 20.01 32.95 -13.91
N ILE A 47 19.83 33.17 -15.23
CA ILE A 47 18.99 32.27 -16.06
C ILE A 47 19.63 30.87 -16.16
N LEU A 48 20.95 30.79 -16.39
CA LEU A 48 21.64 29.51 -16.51
C LEU A 48 21.61 28.72 -15.23
N THR A 49 21.85 29.38 -14.07
CA THR A 49 21.79 28.74 -12.76
C THR A 49 20.35 28.36 -12.40
N GLY A 50 19.37 29.19 -12.72
CA GLY A 50 17.94 28.87 -12.59
C GLY A 50 17.56 27.64 -13.40
N TYR A 51 18.00 27.56 -14.66
CA TYR A 51 17.77 26.39 -15.51
C TYR A 51 18.46 25.13 -14.97
N LEU A 52 19.71 25.23 -14.51
CA LEU A 52 20.46 24.10 -13.96
C LEU A 52 19.90 23.61 -12.59
N ILE A 53 19.37 24.52 -11.77
CA ILE A 53 18.85 24.17 -10.45
C ILE A 53 17.37 23.73 -10.50
N TRP A 54 16.55 24.36 -11.34
CA TRP A 54 15.11 24.15 -11.36
C TRP A 54 14.59 23.46 -12.64
N GLY A 55 15.32 23.53 -13.75
CA GLY A 55 14.91 22.92 -15.02
C GLY A 55 15.15 21.41 -15.07
N GLN A 56 16.20 20.90 -14.42
CA GLN A 56 16.51 19.47 -14.42
C GLN A 56 15.47 18.62 -13.64
N PRO A 57 14.98 19.03 -12.46
CA PRO A 57 13.94 18.27 -11.77
C PRO A 57 12.64 18.18 -12.60
N LEU A 58 12.27 19.23 -13.32
CA LEU A 58 11.07 19.21 -14.18
C LEU A 58 11.23 18.31 -15.39
N ALA A 59 12.41 18.25 -16.01
CA ALA A 59 12.67 17.35 -17.12
C ALA A 59 12.69 15.87 -16.66
N GLN A 60 13.26 15.58 -15.48
CA GLN A 60 13.26 14.23 -14.91
C GLN A 60 11.86 13.79 -14.47
N THR A 61 11.05 14.69 -13.90
CA THR A 61 9.65 14.39 -13.57
C THR A 61 8.81 14.15 -14.82
N ASN A 62 9.03 14.87 -15.91
CA ASN A 62 8.33 14.63 -17.17
C ASN A 62 8.73 13.30 -17.81
N LEU A 63 10.01 12.91 -17.75
CA LEU A 63 10.47 11.59 -18.21
C LEU A 63 9.89 10.46 -17.35
N ALA A 64 9.87 10.61 -16.04
CA ALA A 64 9.27 9.64 -15.13
C ALA A 64 7.74 9.55 -15.33
N LEU A 65 7.08 10.67 -15.58
CA LEU A 65 5.64 10.69 -15.86
C LEU A 65 5.34 9.99 -17.20
N ASN A 66 6.12 10.25 -18.26
CA ASN A 66 5.93 9.59 -19.56
C ASN A 66 6.22 8.08 -19.47
N ASP A 67 7.23 7.66 -18.70
CA ASP A 67 7.49 6.24 -18.45
C ASP A 67 6.35 5.60 -17.65
N ALA A 68 5.81 6.28 -16.66
CA ALA A 68 4.64 5.81 -15.89
C ALA A 68 3.38 5.73 -16.76
N LEU A 69 3.16 6.71 -17.65
CA LEU A 69 2.04 6.69 -18.59
C LEU A 69 2.17 5.53 -19.59
N SER A 70 3.35 5.31 -20.16
CA SER A 70 3.58 4.20 -21.11
C SER A 70 3.40 2.83 -20.43
N ARG A 71 3.78 2.69 -19.16
CA ARG A 71 3.51 1.47 -18.38
C ARG A 71 2.04 1.30 -18.06
N ALA A 72 1.33 2.40 -17.78
CA ALA A 72 -0.11 2.37 -17.57
C ALA A 72 -0.85 1.96 -18.85
N GLU A 73 -0.48 2.53 -20.01
CA GLU A 73 -1.04 2.13 -21.31
C GLU A 73 -0.75 0.66 -21.64
N ALA A 74 0.46 0.18 -21.35
CA ALA A 74 0.79 -1.24 -21.54
C ALA A 74 0.00 -2.15 -20.58
N ALA A 75 -0.19 -1.72 -19.34
CA ALA A 75 -1.02 -2.44 -18.37
C ALA A 75 -2.50 -2.44 -18.79
N GLU A 76 -3.01 -1.32 -19.30
CA GLU A 76 -4.36 -1.22 -19.86
C GLU A 76 -4.56 -2.15 -21.07
N ALA A 77 -3.55 -2.23 -21.96
CA ALA A 77 -3.60 -3.14 -23.10
C ALA A 77 -3.66 -4.62 -22.67
N VAL A 78 -2.87 -4.99 -21.64
CA VAL A 78 -2.93 -6.34 -21.05
C VAL A 78 -4.27 -6.59 -20.37
N LEU A 79 -4.80 -5.61 -19.63
CA LEU A 79 -6.13 -5.72 -19.00
C LEU A 79 -7.24 -5.89 -20.04
N GLN A 80 -7.15 -5.19 -21.18
CA GLN A 80 -8.10 -5.37 -22.29
C GLN A 80 -7.99 -6.76 -22.93
N GLU A 81 -6.77 -7.27 -23.10
CA GLU A 81 -6.53 -8.61 -23.68
C GLU A 81 -7.09 -9.73 -22.78
N ILE A 82 -7.02 -9.56 -21.45
CA ILE A 82 -7.60 -10.51 -20.49
C ILE A 82 -9.05 -10.19 -20.08
N GLY A 83 -9.67 -9.16 -20.70
CA GLY A 83 -11.07 -8.80 -20.50
C GLY A 83 -11.38 -8.11 -19.16
N MET A 84 -10.38 -7.52 -18.49
CA MET A 84 -10.60 -6.75 -17.27
C MET A 84 -10.98 -5.29 -17.53
N ASP A 85 -11.83 -4.73 -16.68
CA ASP A 85 -12.28 -3.34 -16.78
C ASP A 85 -11.12 -2.34 -16.54
N VAL A 86 -10.91 -1.47 -17.52
CA VAL A 86 -10.06 -0.29 -17.37
C VAL A 86 -10.96 0.88 -16.96
N PRO A 87 -10.69 1.58 -15.83
CA PRO A 87 -11.51 2.69 -15.41
C PRO A 87 -11.63 3.76 -16.50
N GLY A 88 -12.85 4.05 -16.94
CA GLY A 88 -13.14 5.08 -17.94
C GLY A 88 -13.21 4.59 -19.41
N GLN A 89 -12.98 3.31 -19.67
CA GLN A 89 -13.23 2.72 -21.00
C GLN A 89 -14.49 1.86 -20.99
N PRO A 90 -15.29 1.85 -22.10
CA PRO A 90 -16.40 0.93 -22.19
C PRO A 90 -15.85 -0.51 -22.19
N ARG A 91 -16.43 -1.34 -21.34
CA ARG A 91 -16.10 -2.78 -21.29
C ARG A 91 -16.24 -3.35 -22.71
N PRO A 92 -15.24 -4.09 -23.21
CA PRO A 92 -15.43 -4.85 -24.44
C PRO A 92 -16.70 -5.68 -24.32
N THR A 93 -17.63 -5.53 -25.23
CA THR A 93 -18.88 -6.32 -25.24
C THR A 93 -18.54 -7.75 -25.64
N ARG A 94 -18.12 -8.53 -24.64
CA ARG A 94 -17.93 -9.96 -24.80
C ARG A 94 -19.31 -10.62 -24.90
N ASP A 95 -19.45 -11.60 -25.78
CA ASP A 95 -20.62 -12.47 -25.77
C ASP A 95 -20.67 -13.19 -24.40
N PRO A 96 -21.72 -12.98 -23.59
CA PRO A 96 -21.81 -13.61 -22.27
C PRO A 96 -21.90 -15.15 -22.35
N ASN A 97 -22.07 -15.73 -23.55
CA ASN A 97 -22.11 -17.17 -23.78
C ASN A 97 -20.79 -17.75 -24.27
N GLU A 98 -19.80 -16.92 -24.60
CA GLU A 98 -18.50 -17.37 -25.08
C GLU A 98 -17.63 -17.86 -23.90
N PRO A 99 -17.04 -19.08 -23.98
CA PRO A 99 -16.11 -19.57 -22.97
C PRO A 99 -14.87 -18.67 -22.83
N VAL A 100 -14.35 -18.57 -21.62
CA VAL A 100 -13.13 -17.83 -21.30
C VAL A 100 -12.00 -18.82 -21.09
N GLU A 101 -10.95 -18.76 -21.91
CA GLU A 101 -9.73 -19.49 -21.64
C GLU A 101 -8.98 -18.86 -20.47
N VAL A 102 -8.61 -19.68 -19.48
CA VAL A 102 -7.88 -19.22 -18.30
C VAL A 102 -6.74 -20.18 -17.96
N VAL A 103 -5.69 -19.66 -17.39
CA VAL A 103 -4.63 -20.47 -16.78
C VAL A 103 -5.08 -20.87 -15.38
N ARG A 104 -5.03 -22.19 -15.09
CA ARG A 104 -5.29 -22.70 -13.74
C ARG A 104 -4.00 -23.18 -13.10
N TYR A 105 -3.73 -22.62 -11.95
CA TYR A 105 -2.59 -23.01 -11.11
C TYR A 105 -3.01 -24.13 -10.16
N PRO A 106 -2.17 -25.15 -9.97
CA PRO A 106 -2.46 -26.27 -9.07
C PRO A 106 -2.17 -25.89 -7.60
N VAL A 107 -2.90 -24.90 -7.09
CA VAL A 107 -2.76 -24.44 -5.71
C VAL A 107 -3.56 -25.35 -4.79
N THR A 108 -2.96 -25.78 -3.69
CA THR A 108 -3.55 -26.69 -2.70
C THR A 108 -3.96 -25.96 -1.42
N GLU A 109 -5.00 -26.49 -0.76
CA GLU A 109 -5.45 -25.99 0.54
C GLU A 109 -4.50 -26.40 1.68
N ASP A 110 -3.90 -27.61 1.54
CA ASP A 110 -3.15 -28.30 2.58
C ASP A 110 -3.91 -28.34 3.94
N ASN A 111 -3.22 -28.10 5.06
CA ASN A 111 -3.84 -28.03 6.39
C ASN A 111 -4.18 -26.61 6.83
N ASN A 112 -4.26 -25.68 5.89
CA ASN A 112 -4.48 -24.29 6.20
C ASN A 112 -5.92 -24.00 6.70
N PRO A 113 -6.11 -22.97 7.53
CA PRO A 113 -7.42 -22.60 8.05
C PRO A 113 -8.41 -22.31 6.93
N ALA A 114 -9.59 -22.91 7.03
CA ALA A 114 -10.62 -22.73 6.02
C ALA A 114 -11.98 -22.38 6.64
N LYS A 115 -12.77 -21.57 5.92
CA LYS A 115 -14.11 -21.12 6.30
C LYS A 115 -15.08 -21.42 5.17
N GLY A 116 -16.20 -22.03 5.49
CA GLY A 116 -17.19 -22.51 4.51
C GLY A 116 -17.18 -24.04 4.35
N PRO A 117 -18.18 -24.58 3.62
CA PRO A 117 -18.30 -26.03 3.43
C PRO A 117 -17.11 -26.64 2.70
N ALA A 118 -16.72 -27.85 3.07
CA ALA A 118 -15.61 -28.55 2.41
C ALA A 118 -15.95 -28.97 0.97
N ASP A 119 -17.23 -29.08 0.66
CA ASP A 119 -17.78 -29.42 -0.67
C ASP A 119 -18.30 -28.20 -1.44
N ALA A 120 -17.94 -26.98 -1.02
CA ALA A 120 -18.31 -25.78 -1.75
C ALA A 120 -17.79 -25.82 -3.19
N PRO A 121 -18.60 -25.45 -4.19
CA PRO A 121 -18.21 -25.48 -5.61
C PRO A 121 -17.08 -24.50 -5.94
N ILE A 122 -16.88 -23.48 -5.11
CA ILE A 122 -15.84 -22.45 -5.28
C ILE A 122 -14.93 -22.47 -4.06
N THR A 123 -13.66 -22.73 -4.30
CA THR A 123 -12.59 -22.54 -3.32
C THR A 123 -11.79 -21.31 -3.67
N ILE A 124 -11.68 -20.39 -2.71
CA ILE A 124 -10.85 -19.19 -2.78
C ILE A 124 -9.66 -19.41 -1.85
N ILE A 125 -8.46 -19.55 -2.39
CA ILE A 125 -7.23 -19.61 -1.61
C ILE A 125 -6.60 -18.22 -1.61
N GLU A 126 -6.50 -17.61 -0.43
CA GLU A 126 -5.92 -16.28 -0.22
C GLU A 126 -4.51 -16.42 0.36
N PHE A 127 -3.51 -15.86 -0.34
CA PHE A 127 -2.19 -15.61 0.23
C PHE A 127 -2.17 -14.20 0.78
N SER A 128 -2.00 -14.07 2.09
CA SER A 128 -2.28 -12.85 2.81
C SER A 128 -1.23 -12.51 3.86
N ASP A 129 -1.31 -11.27 4.36
CA ASP A 129 -0.37 -10.69 5.32
C ASP A 129 -1.16 -9.78 6.27
N PHE A 130 -1.13 -10.07 7.58
CA PHE A 130 -1.90 -9.34 8.59
C PHE A 130 -1.48 -7.87 8.78
N GLU A 131 -0.28 -7.50 8.33
CA GLU A 131 0.19 -6.10 8.38
C GLU A 131 -0.06 -5.35 7.06
N CYS A 132 -0.54 -6.04 6.02
CA CYS A 132 -0.79 -5.46 4.71
C CYS A 132 -2.12 -4.68 4.67
N PRO A 133 -2.10 -3.36 4.36
CA PRO A 133 -3.33 -2.56 4.32
C PRO A 133 -4.28 -2.98 3.19
N PHE A 134 -3.78 -3.58 2.12
CA PHE A 134 -4.61 -4.10 1.04
C PHE A 134 -5.34 -5.39 1.44
N CYS A 135 -4.71 -6.26 2.26
CA CYS A 135 -5.37 -7.44 2.82
C CYS A 135 -6.49 -7.01 3.77
N THR A 136 -6.21 -6.07 4.68
CA THR A 136 -7.21 -5.48 5.57
C THR A 136 -8.40 -4.91 4.77
N ARG A 137 -8.11 -4.13 3.72
CA ARG A 137 -9.17 -3.55 2.89
C ARG A 137 -10.05 -4.62 2.26
N TRP A 138 -9.46 -5.67 1.66
CA TRP A 138 -10.23 -6.75 1.05
C TRP A 138 -11.10 -7.47 2.08
N HIS A 139 -10.53 -7.76 3.23
CA HIS A 139 -11.22 -8.44 4.32
C HIS A 139 -12.44 -7.63 4.82
N VAL A 140 -12.31 -6.29 4.90
CA VAL A 140 -13.39 -5.40 5.39
C VAL A 140 -14.43 -5.09 4.31
N GLU A 141 -14.00 -4.86 3.07
CA GLU A 141 -14.87 -4.30 2.02
C GLU A 141 -15.42 -5.34 1.05
N VAL A 142 -14.70 -6.45 0.83
CA VAL A 142 -15.03 -7.43 -0.22
C VAL A 142 -15.52 -8.75 0.38
N TRP A 143 -14.80 -9.31 1.33
CA TRP A 143 -15.15 -10.61 1.91
C TRP A 143 -16.58 -10.70 2.47
N PRO A 144 -17.10 -9.71 3.23
CA PRO A 144 -18.47 -9.76 3.73
C PRO A 144 -19.52 -9.80 2.62
N LYS A 145 -19.28 -9.09 1.51
CA LYS A 145 -20.16 -9.09 0.34
C LYS A 145 -20.16 -10.44 -0.38
N LEU A 146 -18.99 -11.09 -0.47
CA LEU A 146 -18.88 -12.44 -1.02
C LEU A 146 -19.63 -13.45 -0.16
N GLN A 147 -19.49 -13.36 1.16
CA GLN A 147 -20.25 -14.21 2.08
C GLN A 147 -21.76 -14.01 1.95
N GLU A 148 -22.21 -12.75 1.83
CA GLU A 148 -23.64 -12.42 1.65
C GLU A 148 -24.18 -12.95 0.31
N ALA A 149 -23.41 -12.80 -0.77
CA ALA A 149 -23.85 -13.15 -2.12
C ALA A 149 -23.82 -14.67 -2.38
N TYR A 150 -22.84 -15.37 -1.82
CA TYR A 150 -22.57 -16.77 -2.19
C TYR A 150 -22.76 -17.77 -1.03
N GLY A 151 -22.66 -17.34 0.21
CA GLY A 151 -22.92 -18.19 1.40
C GLY A 151 -22.14 -19.51 1.34
N ASP A 152 -22.89 -20.63 1.35
CA ASP A 152 -22.34 -21.99 1.34
C ASP A 152 -21.73 -22.42 0.00
N LYS A 153 -21.78 -21.58 -1.04
CA LYS A 153 -21.15 -21.89 -2.34
C LYS A 153 -19.68 -21.58 -2.38
N ILE A 154 -19.15 -20.88 -1.39
CA ILE A 154 -17.72 -20.50 -1.33
C ILE A 154 -17.05 -21.05 -0.07
N ARG A 155 -15.81 -21.45 -0.25
CA ARG A 155 -14.87 -21.85 0.80
C ARG A 155 -13.65 -20.96 0.68
N LEU A 156 -13.34 -20.20 1.76
CA LEU A 156 -12.12 -19.40 1.87
C LEU A 156 -11.06 -20.19 2.62
N VAL A 157 -9.87 -20.27 2.06
CA VAL A 157 -8.66 -20.84 2.69
C VAL A 157 -7.64 -19.73 2.84
N TYR A 158 -7.11 -19.56 4.04
CA TYR A 158 -6.10 -18.55 4.34
C TYR A 158 -4.71 -19.20 4.35
N ARG A 159 -3.78 -18.63 3.58
CA ARG A 159 -2.36 -19.04 3.57
C ARG A 159 -1.47 -17.85 3.92
N ASP A 160 -0.49 -18.10 4.76
CA ASP A 160 0.42 -17.08 5.24
C ASP A 160 1.43 -16.66 4.16
N PHE A 161 1.49 -15.36 3.86
CA PHE A 161 2.54 -14.79 3.01
C PHE A 161 3.05 -13.46 3.58
N PRO A 162 3.74 -13.50 4.74
CA PRO A 162 4.27 -12.31 5.39
C PRO A 162 5.35 -11.63 4.53
N LEU A 163 5.18 -10.36 4.20
CA LEU A 163 6.14 -9.58 3.42
C LEU A 163 7.25 -9.03 4.34
N TYR A 164 8.08 -9.89 4.87
CA TYR A 164 9.11 -9.60 5.89
C TYR A 164 9.97 -8.36 5.64
N SER A 165 10.18 -7.98 4.36
CA SER A 165 11.02 -6.83 4.00
C SER A 165 10.38 -5.47 4.31
N ILE A 166 9.05 -5.41 4.39
CA ILE A 166 8.27 -4.18 4.59
C ILE A 166 7.27 -4.27 5.74
N HIS A 167 6.96 -5.49 6.21
CA HIS A 167 5.98 -5.78 7.26
C HIS A 167 6.64 -6.61 8.38
N PRO A 168 7.35 -5.98 9.31
CA PRO A 168 8.13 -6.69 10.33
C PRO A 168 7.28 -7.49 11.32
N ASN A 169 6.00 -7.14 11.50
CA ASN A 169 5.11 -7.81 12.44
C ASN A 169 4.23 -8.89 11.77
N ALA A 170 4.28 -9.03 10.44
CA ALA A 170 3.42 -9.97 9.70
C ALA A 170 3.72 -11.44 10.07
N GLY A 171 4.99 -11.81 10.16
CA GLY A 171 5.39 -13.18 10.57
C GLY A 171 4.91 -13.52 11.99
N PRO A 172 5.24 -12.72 13.01
CA PRO A 172 4.71 -12.92 14.36
C PRO A 172 3.19 -12.93 14.45
N ALA A 173 2.48 -12.12 13.64
CA ALA A 173 1.01 -12.13 13.59
C ALA A 173 0.48 -13.45 12.99
N ALA A 174 1.11 -13.96 11.94
CA ALA A 174 0.80 -15.26 11.35
C ALA A 174 0.99 -16.41 12.34
N GLU A 175 2.12 -16.44 13.06
CA GLU A 175 2.36 -17.41 14.12
C GLU A 175 1.29 -17.34 15.21
N ALA A 176 0.88 -16.12 15.62
CA ALA A 176 -0.17 -15.93 16.62
C ALA A 176 -1.54 -16.44 16.14
N ALA A 177 -1.89 -16.21 14.87
CA ALA A 177 -3.12 -16.72 14.27
C ALA A 177 -3.13 -18.26 14.24
N ASN A 178 -2.01 -18.87 13.91
CA ASN A 178 -1.88 -20.33 13.92
C ASN A 178 -1.92 -20.91 15.35
N CYS A 179 -1.36 -20.22 16.35
CA CYS A 179 -1.53 -20.59 17.76
C CYS A 179 -3.01 -20.52 18.22
N ALA A 180 -3.78 -19.57 17.69
CA ALA A 180 -5.22 -19.50 17.93
C ALA A 180 -5.97 -20.63 17.20
N ASN A 181 -5.47 -21.06 16.04
CA ASN A 181 -6.02 -22.18 15.28
C ASN A 181 -5.95 -23.52 16.03
N GLU A 182 -4.89 -23.78 16.82
CA GLU A 182 -4.79 -24.96 17.69
C GLU A 182 -6.02 -25.11 18.61
N GLN A 183 -6.63 -24.00 18.98
CA GLN A 183 -7.78 -23.94 19.88
C GLN A 183 -9.10 -23.72 19.12
N GLY A 184 -9.08 -23.84 17.77
CA GLY A 184 -10.25 -23.72 16.92
C GLY A 184 -10.82 -22.30 16.82
N ARG A 185 -9.96 -21.29 17.05
CA ARG A 185 -10.35 -19.87 17.04
C ARG A 185 -9.62 -19.03 15.98
N PHE A 186 -9.19 -19.66 14.90
CA PHE A 186 -8.46 -18.97 13.86
C PHE A 186 -9.22 -17.76 13.34
N TRP A 187 -10.46 -17.93 12.90
CA TRP A 187 -11.20 -16.88 12.20
C TRP A 187 -11.58 -15.71 13.10
N GLU A 188 -11.99 -15.97 14.34
CA GLU A 188 -12.26 -14.90 15.30
C GLU A 188 -10.99 -14.11 15.63
N TYR A 189 -9.86 -14.79 15.72
CA TYR A 189 -8.56 -14.17 15.99
C TYR A 189 -8.02 -13.41 14.77
N HIS A 190 -8.16 -13.99 13.59
CA HIS A 190 -7.85 -13.38 12.30
C HIS A 190 -8.58 -12.04 12.11
N ASP A 191 -9.88 -11.99 12.42
CA ASP A 191 -10.68 -10.78 12.31
C ASP A 191 -10.14 -9.66 13.22
N LEU A 192 -9.68 -10.01 14.43
CA LEU A 192 -9.05 -9.06 15.36
C LEU A 192 -7.67 -8.59 14.88
N LEU A 193 -6.89 -9.45 14.26
CA LEU A 193 -5.60 -9.06 13.69
C LEU A 193 -5.78 -8.05 12.55
N PHE A 194 -6.74 -8.25 11.65
CA PHE A 194 -7.03 -7.28 10.60
C PHE A 194 -7.67 -5.99 11.12
N ALA A 195 -8.46 -6.05 12.18
CA ALA A 195 -8.96 -4.84 12.83
C ALA A 195 -7.82 -4.03 13.46
N ALA A 196 -6.79 -4.70 13.96
CA ALA A 196 -5.56 -4.14 14.53
C ALA A 196 -5.78 -2.98 15.53
N GLU A 197 -6.90 -2.99 16.28
CA GLU A 197 -7.28 -1.89 17.19
C GLU A 197 -6.22 -1.63 18.28
N GLN A 198 -5.43 -2.65 18.64
CA GLN A 198 -4.34 -2.57 19.61
C GLN A 198 -2.95 -2.68 18.95
N GLY A 199 -2.90 -2.65 17.60
CA GLY A 199 -1.68 -2.85 16.83
C GLY A 199 -1.27 -4.31 16.72
N LEU A 200 -0.05 -4.54 16.23
CA LEU A 200 0.56 -5.87 16.04
C LEU A 200 1.84 -5.95 16.88
N SER A 201 1.72 -6.44 18.10
CA SER A 201 2.82 -6.67 19.04
C SER A 201 2.51 -7.88 19.91
N ARG A 202 3.49 -8.38 20.65
CA ARG A 202 3.28 -9.50 21.59
C ARG A 202 2.13 -9.21 22.56
N GLU A 203 2.09 -7.99 23.11
CA GLU A 203 1.04 -7.56 24.05
C GLU A 203 -0.33 -7.54 23.37
N SER A 204 -0.39 -7.08 22.13
CA SER A 204 -1.63 -7.06 21.33
C SER A 204 -2.10 -8.47 21.03
N TYR A 205 -1.21 -9.38 20.65
CA TYR A 205 -1.55 -10.78 20.38
C TYR A 205 -2.16 -11.45 21.60
N GLU A 206 -1.60 -11.23 22.80
CA GLU A 206 -2.16 -11.73 24.04
C GLU A 206 -3.52 -11.09 24.38
N ALA A 207 -3.68 -9.80 24.08
CA ALA A 207 -4.94 -9.11 24.31
C ALA A 207 -6.06 -9.65 23.39
N TYR A 208 -5.75 -9.87 22.12
CA TYR A 208 -6.69 -10.51 21.17
C TYR A 208 -7.03 -11.95 21.58
N ALA A 209 -6.03 -12.72 22.02
CA ALA A 209 -6.25 -14.09 22.52
C ALA A 209 -7.25 -14.14 23.70
N ARG A 210 -7.15 -13.18 24.63
CA ARG A 210 -8.12 -13.05 25.73
C ARG A 210 -9.52 -12.70 25.22
N GLN A 211 -9.64 -11.84 24.19
CA GLN A 211 -10.94 -11.44 23.62
C GLN A 211 -11.68 -12.63 23.00
N VAL A 212 -10.96 -13.55 22.37
CA VAL A 212 -11.56 -14.77 21.79
C VAL A 212 -11.57 -15.96 22.74
N ASN A 213 -11.30 -15.73 24.04
CA ASN A 213 -11.33 -16.69 25.10
C ASN A 213 -10.40 -17.91 24.89
N LEU A 214 -9.16 -17.68 24.44
CA LEU A 214 -8.15 -18.73 24.37
C LEU A 214 -7.62 -19.10 25.76
N ASP A 215 -7.19 -20.34 25.91
CA ASP A 215 -6.30 -20.72 27.01
C ASP A 215 -4.95 -20.01 26.85
N MET A 216 -4.71 -19.06 27.73
CA MET A 216 -3.52 -18.20 27.66
C MET A 216 -2.23 -18.96 27.96
N SER A 217 -2.27 -20.06 28.71
CA SER A 217 -1.08 -20.88 28.96
C SER A 217 -0.64 -21.60 27.69
N GLN A 218 -1.60 -22.21 26.99
CA GLN A 218 -1.35 -22.88 25.72
C GLN A 218 -0.91 -21.88 24.64
N PHE A 219 -1.60 -20.75 24.53
CA PHE A 219 -1.30 -19.71 23.54
C PHE A 219 0.11 -19.13 23.73
N ASN A 220 0.47 -18.77 24.97
CA ASN A 220 1.80 -18.23 25.25
C ASN A 220 2.90 -19.26 25.04
N SER A 221 2.70 -20.53 25.45
CA SER A 221 3.64 -21.62 25.17
C SER A 221 3.87 -21.79 23.66
N CYS A 222 2.79 -21.77 22.86
CA CYS A 222 2.86 -21.87 21.41
C CYS A 222 3.71 -20.75 20.79
N LEU A 223 3.49 -19.51 21.21
CA LEU A 223 4.27 -18.36 20.72
C LEU A 223 5.73 -18.38 21.20
N ASP A 224 5.99 -18.74 22.47
CA ASP A 224 7.33 -18.78 23.04
C ASP A 224 8.19 -19.88 22.40
N GLU A 225 7.56 -20.99 22.03
CA GLU A 225 8.17 -22.12 21.33
C GLU A 225 8.28 -21.87 19.81
N LYS A 226 7.70 -20.78 19.28
CA LYS A 226 7.59 -20.48 17.84
C LYS A 226 7.07 -21.68 17.04
N ARG A 227 6.04 -22.31 17.56
CA ARG A 227 5.55 -23.62 17.10
C ARG A 227 5.16 -23.63 15.63
N TYR A 228 4.70 -22.48 15.11
CA TYR A 228 4.25 -22.32 13.72
C TYR A 228 5.22 -21.56 12.81
N GLU A 229 6.43 -21.20 13.27
CA GLU A 229 7.44 -20.52 12.43
C GLU A 229 7.77 -21.33 11.16
N SER A 230 7.83 -22.67 11.29
CA SER A 230 8.11 -23.56 10.14
C SER A 230 6.94 -23.63 9.15
N GLU A 231 5.69 -23.62 9.61
CA GLU A 231 4.51 -23.67 8.75
C GLU A 231 4.32 -22.34 8.01
N VAL A 232 4.44 -21.21 8.70
CA VAL A 232 4.42 -19.87 8.10
C VAL A 232 5.54 -19.73 7.04
N THR A 233 6.74 -20.25 7.35
CA THR A 233 7.85 -20.26 6.39
C THR A 233 7.55 -21.15 5.20
N ALA A 234 6.95 -22.32 5.40
CA ALA A 234 6.59 -23.23 4.31
C ALA A 234 5.55 -22.61 3.37
N ASP A 235 4.54 -21.91 3.90
CA ASP A 235 3.55 -21.18 3.11
C ASP A 235 4.19 -20.04 2.32
N PHE A 236 5.07 -19.28 2.95
CA PHE A 236 5.83 -18.22 2.29
C PHE A 236 6.66 -18.76 1.11
N GLU A 237 7.40 -19.84 1.31
CA GLU A 237 8.20 -20.44 0.24
C GLU A 237 7.33 -21.08 -0.86
N TYR A 238 6.19 -21.65 -0.49
CA TYR A 238 5.22 -22.15 -1.46
C TYR A 238 4.66 -21.03 -2.34
N ALA A 239 4.27 -19.91 -1.74
CA ALA A 239 3.83 -18.72 -2.47
C ALA A 239 4.91 -18.22 -3.46
N ARG A 240 6.16 -18.18 -3.01
CA ARG A 240 7.29 -17.79 -3.87
C ARG A 240 7.50 -18.74 -5.05
N GLN A 241 7.35 -20.05 -4.85
CA GLN A 241 7.44 -21.05 -5.92
C GLN A 241 6.32 -20.89 -6.95
N LEU A 242 5.15 -20.42 -6.54
CA LEU A 242 4.04 -20.05 -7.42
C LEU A 242 4.28 -18.72 -8.16
N GLY A 243 5.34 -17.97 -7.83
CA GLY A 243 5.65 -16.67 -8.40
C GLY A 243 4.87 -15.51 -7.80
N ILE A 244 4.24 -15.70 -6.62
CA ILE A 244 3.52 -14.64 -5.93
C ILE A 244 4.52 -13.60 -5.39
N GLN A 245 4.24 -12.31 -5.62
CA GLN A 245 5.11 -11.21 -5.25
C GLN A 245 4.43 -10.13 -4.39
N SER A 246 3.12 -10.23 -4.20
CA SER A 246 2.33 -9.23 -3.47
C SER A 246 1.14 -9.86 -2.76
N THR A 247 0.64 -9.17 -1.73
CA THR A 247 -0.57 -9.53 -0.99
C THR A 247 -1.65 -8.45 -1.12
N PRO A 248 -2.92 -8.84 -1.09
CA PRO A 248 -3.38 -10.22 -1.17
C PRO A 248 -3.26 -10.78 -2.60
N THR A 249 -3.05 -12.08 -2.74
CA THR A 249 -3.17 -12.79 -4.01
C THR A 249 -4.10 -13.98 -3.81
N PHE A 250 -5.05 -14.16 -4.73
CA PHE A 250 -6.10 -15.16 -4.62
C PHE A 250 -6.04 -16.16 -5.76
N PHE A 251 -6.53 -17.36 -5.49
CA PHE A 251 -6.79 -18.37 -6.50
C PHE A 251 -8.22 -18.90 -6.34
N ILE A 252 -9.08 -18.58 -7.31
CA ILE A 252 -10.47 -19.02 -7.35
C ILE A 252 -10.52 -20.29 -8.21
N ASN A 253 -10.68 -21.47 -7.60
CA ASN A 253 -10.53 -22.75 -8.27
C ASN A 253 -9.27 -22.84 -9.17
N GLY A 254 -8.18 -22.22 -8.72
CA GLY A 254 -6.91 -22.17 -9.44
C GLY A 254 -6.75 -20.99 -10.41
N VAL A 255 -7.77 -20.18 -10.64
CA VAL A 255 -7.68 -18.95 -11.44
C VAL A 255 -7.11 -17.82 -10.57
N ALA A 256 -5.96 -17.28 -10.97
CA ALA A 256 -5.25 -16.26 -10.19
C ALA A 256 -5.94 -14.89 -10.26
N LEU A 257 -6.05 -14.22 -9.11
CA LEU A 257 -6.52 -12.85 -8.98
C LEU A 257 -5.57 -12.08 -8.05
N ILE A 258 -4.91 -11.05 -8.56
CA ILE A 258 -3.85 -10.34 -7.85
C ILE A 258 -4.37 -9.03 -7.26
N GLY A 259 -4.07 -8.80 -5.97
CA GLY A 259 -4.41 -7.59 -5.25
C GLY A 259 -5.84 -7.56 -4.72
N ALA A 260 -6.12 -6.54 -3.90
CA ALA A 260 -7.46 -6.32 -3.32
C ALA A 260 -8.41 -5.74 -4.37
N GLN A 261 -8.78 -6.57 -5.34
CA GLN A 261 -9.75 -6.23 -6.38
C GLN A 261 -11.14 -5.96 -5.77
N PRO A 262 -11.99 -5.14 -6.41
CA PRO A 262 -13.35 -4.88 -5.94
C PRO A 262 -14.23 -6.14 -6.06
N PHE A 263 -15.35 -6.12 -5.32
CA PHE A 263 -16.31 -7.23 -5.26
C PHE A 263 -16.75 -7.72 -6.65
N GLU A 264 -16.98 -6.81 -7.58
CA GLU A 264 -17.50 -7.09 -8.92
C GLU A 264 -16.54 -7.98 -9.73
N VAL A 265 -15.22 -7.86 -9.51
CA VAL A 265 -14.24 -8.69 -10.18
C VAL A 265 -14.25 -10.12 -9.65
N PHE A 266 -14.36 -10.29 -8.32
CA PHE A 266 -14.55 -11.61 -7.71
C PHE A 266 -15.86 -12.23 -8.16
N GLN A 267 -16.95 -11.46 -8.19
CA GLN A 267 -18.25 -11.88 -8.63
C GLN A 267 -18.20 -12.43 -10.06
N GLU A 268 -17.58 -11.70 -10.99
CA GLU A 268 -17.46 -12.13 -12.40
C GLU A 268 -16.74 -13.49 -12.51
N VAL A 269 -15.60 -13.66 -11.83
CA VAL A 269 -14.84 -14.92 -11.86
C VAL A 269 -15.67 -16.06 -11.26
N ILE A 270 -16.31 -15.83 -10.11
CA ILE A 270 -17.14 -16.84 -9.43
C ILE A 270 -18.35 -17.24 -10.30
N GLU A 271 -19.05 -16.27 -10.91
CA GLU A 271 -20.22 -16.56 -11.76
C GLU A 271 -19.83 -17.32 -13.02
N LEU A 272 -18.72 -16.96 -13.66
CA LEU A 272 -18.19 -17.68 -14.82
C LEU A 272 -17.78 -19.11 -14.45
N GLU A 273 -17.18 -19.30 -13.29
CA GLU A 273 -16.79 -20.61 -12.78
C GLU A 273 -18.01 -21.49 -12.47
N LEU A 274 -19.00 -20.94 -11.76
CA LEU A 274 -20.25 -21.64 -11.45
C LEU A 274 -21.04 -22.00 -12.71
N ALA A 275 -20.95 -21.20 -13.77
CA ALA A 275 -21.58 -21.45 -15.06
C ALA A 275 -20.78 -22.44 -15.95
N GLY A 276 -19.60 -22.89 -15.52
CA GLY A 276 -18.70 -23.77 -16.32
C GLY A 276 -18.16 -23.07 -17.57
N LYS A 277 -18.05 -21.75 -17.55
CA LYS A 277 -17.59 -20.94 -18.69
C LYS A 277 -16.09 -20.67 -18.68
N LEU A 278 -15.39 -20.94 -17.56
CA LEU A 278 -13.94 -20.84 -17.50
C LEU A 278 -13.33 -22.18 -17.97
N THR A 279 -12.67 -22.14 -19.12
CA THR A 279 -12.05 -23.32 -19.76
C THR A 279 -10.52 -23.24 -19.68
N LYS A 280 -9.83 -24.41 -19.78
CA LYS A 280 -8.37 -24.49 -19.85
C LYS A 280 -7.90 -24.21 -21.26
#